data_93ebf61240b88e3b32b8585553818166
#
_entry.id   93ebf61240b88e3b32b8585553818166
#
_cell.length_a   1.000
_cell.length_b   1.000
_cell.length_c   1.000
_cell.angle_alpha   90.00
_cell.angle_beta   90.00
_cell.angle_gamma   90.00
#
_symmetry.space_group_name_H-M   'P 1'
#
loop_
_entity.id
_entity.type
_entity.pdbx_description
1 polymer ?
#
loop_
_entity_poly.entity_id
_entity_poly.type
_entity_poly.pdbx_seq_one_letter_code
_entity_poly.pdbx_strand_id
1 'polypeptide(L)'
;MNFLAHLHCSPNHELIRVFNFTGDGFRGTSWKAEAMPEKIMGVELHRFIDSFTDEHPTSKKAKAVLREGAGKTAPIALDLFGDYFLHKYWNRMKGLQSFTSDVPIDAFVQNCFSQIHDADHLLQGKASRMWPFMRSENWLMDYEHLSGIKRAATGMSRRHPAIKPLGVFFNGLSEGDYNYLAAEQWFLSFYPELVKASTKFVEDHPLAKSISWL
;
A
#
# COMPACT_ATOMS: atom_id res chain seq x y z
N MET A 1 1.76 4.40 -2.63
CA MET A 1 0.64 3.69 -1.92
C MET A 1 1.14 3.12 -0.60
N ASN A 2 0.23 2.72 0.32
CA ASN A 2 0.64 2.12 1.58
C ASN A 2 0.55 0.58 1.53
N PHE A 3 0.82 -0.10 2.63
CA PHE A 3 1.06 -1.55 2.69
C PHE A 3 -0.10 -2.43 2.19
N LEU A 4 -1.34 -2.15 2.60
CA LEU A 4 -2.49 -2.98 2.22
C LEU A 4 -2.74 -2.94 0.72
N ALA A 5 -2.61 -1.76 0.12
CA ALA A 5 -2.76 -1.60 -1.33
C ALA A 5 -1.68 -2.35 -2.12
N HIS A 6 -0.41 -2.31 -1.66
CA HIS A 6 0.66 -3.12 -2.27
C HIS A 6 0.36 -4.62 -2.21
N LEU A 7 -0.13 -5.10 -1.07
CA LEU A 7 -0.49 -6.51 -0.91
C LEU A 7 -1.64 -6.92 -1.85
N HIS A 8 -2.68 -6.07 -1.96
CA HIS A 8 -3.82 -6.38 -2.84
C HIS A 8 -3.49 -6.23 -4.33
N CYS A 9 -2.59 -5.33 -4.72
CA CYS A 9 -2.11 -5.20 -6.09
C CYS A 9 -1.09 -6.29 -6.49
N SER A 10 -0.61 -7.11 -5.56
CA SER A 10 0.26 -8.25 -5.85
C SER A 10 -0.53 -9.39 -6.49
N PRO A 11 0.08 -10.21 -7.35
CA PRO A 11 -0.53 -11.44 -7.82
C PRO A 11 -0.70 -12.44 -6.66
N ASN A 12 -1.45 -13.53 -6.92
CA ASN A 12 -1.56 -14.63 -5.95
C ASN A 12 -0.29 -15.49 -5.93
N HIS A 13 0.80 -14.89 -5.46
CA HIS A 13 2.11 -15.53 -5.34
C HIS A 13 2.83 -15.00 -4.10
N GLU A 14 3.14 -15.90 -3.16
CA GLU A 14 3.68 -15.55 -1.84
C GLU A 14 4.93 -14.68 -1.91
N LEU A 15 5.99 -15.16 -2.56
CA LEU A 15 7.27 -14.44 -2.61
C LEU A 15 7.17 -13.09 -3.35
N ILE A 16 6.39 -13.01 -4.44
CA ILE A 16 6.18 -11.73 -5.13
C ILE A 16 5.49 -10.74 -4.19
N ARG A 17 4.49 -11.19 -3.43
CA ARG A 17 3.78 -10.36 -2.44
C ARG A 17 4.71 -9.89 -1.32
N VAL A 18 5.53 -10.77 -0.78
CA VAL A 18 6.53 -10.42 0.25
C VAL A 18 7.53 -9.41 -0.29
N PHE A 19 8.07 -9.59 -1.50
CA PHE A 19 9.01 -8.64 -2.08
C PHE A 19 8.36 -7.32 -2.51
N ASN A 20 7.08 -7.32 -2.88
CA ASN A 20 6.33 -6.08 -3.07
C ASN A 20 6.12 -5.36 -1.72
N PHE A 21 5.77 -6.07 -0.66
CA PHE A 21 5.62 -5.49 0.68
C PHE A 21 6.91 -4.80 1.19
N THR A 22 8.07 -5.38 0.93
CA THR A 22 9.39 -4.87 1.38
C THR A 22 10.18 -4.10 0.32
N GLY A 23 9.57 -3.76 -0.82
CA GLY A 23 10.24 -3.20 -2.00
C GLY A 23 11.05 -1.93 -1.75
N ASP A 24 10.60 -1.06 -0.85
CA ASP A 24 11.30 0.16 -0.39
C ASP A 24 12.70 -0.13 0.21
N GLY A 25 12.94 -1.34 0.68
CA GLY A 25 14.22 -1.76 1.26
C GLY A 25 15.33 -1.95 0.23
N PHE A 26 14.99 -2.13 -1.05
CA PHE A 26 15.94 -2.42 -2.12
C PHE A 26 16.30 -1.15 -2.89
N ARG A 27 17.49 -0.59 -2.63
CA ARG A 27 17.98 0.62 -3.30
C ARG A 27 18.80 0.30 -4.54
N GLY A 28 18.69 1.18 -5.56
CA GLY A 28 19.45 1.03 -6.81
C GLY A 28 19.09 -0.26 -7.57
N THR A 29 20.05 -0.86 -8.24
CA THR A 29 19.85 -2.06 -9.09
C THR A 29 20.81 -3.20 -8.79
N SER A 30 21.85 -2.99 -7.98
CA SER A 30 22.89 -3.99 -7.68
C SER A 30 22.34 -5.29 -7.06
N TRP A 31 21.23 -5.20 -6.33
CA TRP A 31 20.56 -6.35 -5.72
C TRP A 31 19.97 -7.34 -6.74
N LYS A 32 19.86 -6.95 -8.04
CA LYS A 32 19.30 -7.80 -9.10
C LYS A 32 20.23 -8.90 -9.57
N ALA A 33 21.54 -8.72 -9.43
CA ALA A 33 22.56 -9.58 -10.08
C ALA A 33 22.41 -11.07 -9.73
N GLU A 34 21.99 -11.37 -8.49
CA GLU A 34 21.81 -12.75 -7.99
C GLU A 34 20.38 -12.98 -7.44
N ALA A 35 19.43 -12.15 -7.87
CA ALA A 35 18.09 -12.22 -7.35
C ALA A 35 17.22 -13.24 -8.13
N MET A 36 16.42 -14.01 -7.39
CA MET A 36 15.40 -14.87 -7.98
C MET A 36 14.35 -14.03 -8.74
N PRO A 37 13.69 -14.61 -9.76
CA PRO A 37 12.68 -13.91 -10.56
C PRO A 37 11.58 -13.25 -9.74
N GLU A 38 11.09 -13.92 -8.70
CA GLU A 38 10.04 -13.44 -7.80
C GLU A 38 10.45 -12.18 -7.04
N LYS A 39 11.71 -12.11 -6.61
CA LYS A 39 12.27 -10.92 -5.96
C LYS A 39 12.34 -9.75 -6.92
N ILE A 40 12.83 -9.98 -8.13
CA ILE A 40 12.91 -8.92 -9.15
C ILE A 40 11.52 -8.40 -9.44
N MET A 41 10.57 -9.28 -9.76
CA MET A 41 9.20 -8.91 -10.07
C MET A 41 8.51 -8.18 -8.90
N GLY A 42 8.63 -8.69 -7.66
CA GLY A 42 7.99 -8.08 -6.50
C GLY A 42 8.50 -6.67 -6.20
N VAL A 43 9.82 -6.47 -6.23
CA VAL A 43 10.43 -5.14 -6.01
C VAL A 43 10.14 -4.19 -7.17
N GLU A 44 10.12 -4.66 -8.40
CA GLU A 44 9.76 -3.83 -9.55
C GLU A 44 8.28 -3.48 -9.57
N LEU A 45 7.40 -4.40 -9.17
CA LEU A 45 5.97 -4.13 -8.97
C LEU A 45 5.75 -3.04 -7.89
N HIS A 46 6.47 -3.10 -6.76
CA HIS A 46 6.42 -2.06 -5.74
C HIS A 46 6.71 -0.67 -6.33
N ARG A 47 7.83 -0.57 -7.04
CA ARG A 47 8.24 0.69 -7.68
C ARG A 47 7.26 1.15 -8.75
N PHE A 48 6.69 0.22 -9.50
CA PHE A 48 5.65 0.52 -10.49
C PHE A 48 4.41 1.11 -9.83
N ILE A 49 3.92 0.48 -8.75
CA ILE A 49 2.75 0.96 -7.98
C ILE A 49 2.99 2.39 -7.47
N ASP A 50 4.16 2.65 -6.90
CA ASP A 50 4.50 3.97 -6.38
C ASP A 50 4.60 5.02 -7.50
N SER A 51 5.32 4.72 -8.58
CA SER A 51 5.44 5.63 -9.71
C SER A 51 4.09 5.90 -10.38
N PHE A 52 3.28 4.86 -10.59
CA PHE A 52 1.95 5.00 -11.17
C PHE A 52 1.06 5.88 -10.27
N THR A 53 1.10 5.66 -8.96
CA THR A 53 0.36 6.48 -7.99
C THR A 53 0.82 7.93 -8.00
N ASP A 54 2.13 8.17 -8.02
CA ASP A 54 2.69 9.51 -7.93
C ASP A 54 2.46 10.33 -9.20
N GLU A 55 2.52 9.69 -10.36
CA GLU A 55 2.41 10.34 -11.66
C GLU A 55 0.96 10.50 -12.14
N HIS A 56 0.03 9.73 -11.57
CA HIS A 56 -1.35 9.73 -12.01
C HIS A 56 -2.02 11.10 -11.85
N PRO A 57 -2.75 11.60 -12.88
CA PRO A 57 -3.34 12.94 -12.85
C PRO A 57 -4.32 13.14 -11.68
N THR A 58 -5.12 12.13 -11.35
CA THR A 58 -6.08 12.22 -10.23
C THR A 58 -5.37 12.26 -8.88
N SER A 59 -4.25 11.52 -8.72
CA SER A 59 -3.42 11.57 -7.51
C SER A 59 -2.75 12.93 -7.33
N LYS A 60 -2.26 13.54 -8.42
CA LYS A 60 -1.71 14.91 -8.38
C LYS A 60 -2.76 15.93 -7.94
N LYS A 61 -4.01 15.81 -8.45
CA LYS A 61 -5.13 16.67 -8.05
C LYS A 61 -5.49 16.48 -6.58
N ALA A 62 -5.64 15.22 -6.12
CA ALA A 62 -5.94 14.93 -4.72
C ALA A 62 -4.85 15.44 -3.78
N LYS A 63 -3.56 15.22 -4.10
CA LYS A 63 -2.43 15.75 -3.33
C LYS A 63 -2.44 17.29 -3.26
N ALA A 64 -2.87 17.98 -4.33
CA ALA A 64 -3.00 19.42 -4.32
C ALA A 64 -4.07 19.91 -3.34
N VAL A 65 -5.23 19.24 -3.31
CA VAL A 65 -6.29 19.53 -2.33
C VAL A 65 -5.81 19.27 -0.90
N LEU A 66 -5.23 18.10 -0.64
CA LEU A 66 -4.77 17.73 0.70
C LEU A 66 -3.64 18.65 1.22
N ARG A 67 -2.88 19.31 0.34
CA ARG A 67 -1.83 20.25 0.75
C ARG A 67 -2.33 21.44 1.53
N GLU A 68 -3.57 21.86 1.36
CA GLU A 68 -4.15 22.97 2.12
C GLU A 68 -4.15 22.66 3.63
N GLY A 69 -4.42 21.40 4.01
CA GLY A 69 -4.44 20.99 5.43
C GLY A 69 -3.17 20.24 5.87
N ALA A 70 -2.67 19.32 5.03
CA ALA A 70 -1.55 18.44 5.38
C ALA A 70 -0.16 18.99 4.95
N GLY A 71 -0.10 20.10 4.22
CA GLY A 71 1.15 20.69 3.76
C GLY A 71 2.00 19.72 2.92
N LYS A 72 3.30 19.67 3.22
CA LYS A 72 4.25 18.77 2.55
C LYS A 72 4.00 17.28 2.82
N THR A 73 3.15 16.95 3.79
CA THR A 73 2.81 15.56 4.13
C THR A 73 1.60 15.03 3.36
N ALA A 74 1.02 15.80 2.44
CA ALA A 74 -0.10 15.39 1.61
C ALA A 74 0.10 14.05 0.86
N PRO A 75 1.30 13.71 0.33
CA PRO A 75 1.52 12.37 -0.23
C PRO A 75 1.32 11.26 0.79
N ILE A 76 1.87 11.41 2.00
CA ILE A 76 1.71 10.42 3.08
C ILE A 76 0.25 10.33 3.52
N ALA A 77 -0.45 11.47 3.56
CA ALA A 77 -1.88 11.50 3.87
C ALA A 77 -2.69 10.70 2.83
N LEU A 78 -2.37 10.88 1.55
CA LEU A 78 -3.04 10.16 0.46
C LEU A 78 -2.80 8.64 0.55
N ASP A 79 -1.58 8.22 0.93
CA ASP A 79 -1.24 6.82 1.12
C ASP A 79 -2.04 6.18 2.26
N LEU A 80 -2.18 6.88 3.40
CA LEU A 80 -3.02 6.42 4.52
C LEU A 80 -4.49 6.32 4.14
N PHE A 81 -5.00 7.30 3.39
CA PHE A 81 -6.37 7.24 2.85
C PHE A 81 -6.55 6.06 1.89
N GLY A 82 -5.54 5.71 1.10
CA GLY A 82 -5.59 4.56 0.19
C GLY A 82 -5.91 3.26 0.94
N ASP A 83 -5.20 2.97 2.02
CA ASP A 83 -5.45 1.76 2.82
C ASP A 83 -6.79 1.83 3.57
N TYR A 84 -7.15 3.00 4.14
CA TYR A 84 -8.45 3.19 4.80
C TYR A 84 -9.63 2.98 3.85
N PHE A 85 -9.59 3.57 2.66
CA PHE A 85 -10.67 3.41 1.69
C PHE A 85 -10.69 2.01 1.07
N LEU A 86 -9.55 1.31 1.01
CA LEU A 86 -9.54 -0.09 0.61
C LEU A 86 -10.32 -0.95 1.60
N HIS A 87 -10.20 -0.71 2.91
CA HIS A 87 -11.06 -1.33 3.92
C HIS A 87 -12.52 -0.98 3.71
N LYS A 88 -12.82 0.32 3.71
CA LYS A 88 -14.20 0.83 3.59
C LYS A 88 -14.93 0.29 2.35
N TYR A 89 -14.22 0.15 1.24
CA TYR A 89 -14.78 -0.30 -0.04
C TYR A 89 -14.34 -1.71 -0.44
N TRP A 90 -13.90 -2.54 0.50
CA TRP A 90 -13.39 -3.89 0.20
C TRP A 90 -14.36 -4.71 -0.66
N ASN A 91 -15.63 -4.76 -0.30
CA ASN A 91 -16.64 -5.52 -1.05
C ASN A 91 -16.79 -5.08 -2.52
N ARG A 92 -16.44 -3.84 -2.84
CA ARG A 92 -16.41 -3.33 -4.21
C ARG A 92 -15.07 -3.61 -4.89
N MET A 93 -13.96 -3.60 -4.15
CA MET A 93 -12.61 -3.67 -4.71
C MET A 93 -12.06 -5.10 -4.78
N LYS A 94 -12.49 -6.00 -3.89
CA LYS A 94 -11.99 -7.39 -3.83
C LYS A 94 -12.17 -8.15 -5.15
N GLY A 95 -13.23 -7.88 -5.92
CA GLY A 95 -13.50 -8.49 -7.21
C GLY A 95 -12.59 -8.01 -8.36
N LEU A 96 -11.74 -7.00 -8.14
CA LEU A 96 -10.75 -6.55 -9.12
C LEU A 96 -9.61 -7.57 -9.29
N GLN A 97 -9.41 -8.45 -8.31
CA GLN A 97 -8.48 -9.59 -8.35
C GLN A 97 -9.29 -10.86 -8.19
N SER A 98 -9.10 -11.84 -9.09
CA SER A 98 -9.87 -13.09 -9.07
C SER A 98 -9.69 -13.88 -7.77
N PHE A 99 -8.49 -13.88 -7.20
CA PHE A 99 -8.18 -14.61 -5.97
C PHE A 99 -8.72 -13.96 -4.69
N THR A 100 -9.24 -12.73 -4.76
CA THR A 100 -9.86 -12.04 -3.62
C THR A 100 -11.37 -11.88 -3.76
N SER A 101 -11.97 -12.31 -4.87
CA SER A 101 -13.39 -12.03 -5.19
C SER A 101 -14.37 -12.43 -4.09
N ASP A 102 -14.12 -13.55 -3.43
CA ASP A 102 -14.98 -14.10 -2.37
C ASP A 102 -14.30 -14.08 -0.98
N VAL A 103 -13.15 -13.40 -0.86
CA VAL A 103 -12.36 -13.38 0.37
C VAL A 103 -12.74 -12.17 1.23
N PRO A 104 -13.14 -12.35 2.51
CA PRO A 104 -13.27 -11.26 3.46
C PRO A 104 -11.93 -10.58 3.72
N ILE A 105 -11.95 -9.30 4.07
CA ILE A 105 -10.71 -8.51 4.23
C ILE A 105 -9.83 -9.04 5.37
N ASP A 106 -10.42 -9.47 6.47
CA ASP A 106 -9.71 -10.05 7.61
C ASP A 106 -8.97 -11.34 7.22
N ALA A 107 -9.63 -12.22 6.46
CA ALA A 107 -9.01 -13.43 5.93
C ALA A 107 -7.89 -13.10 4.93
N PHE A 108 -8.06 -12.11 4.07
CA PHE A 108 -7.01 -11.63 3.17
C PHE A 108 -5.79 -11.10 3.95
N VAL A 109 -6.01 -10.23 4.94
CA VAL A 109 -4.93 -9.67 5.77
C VAL A 109 -4.22 -10.76 6.56
N GLN A 110 -4.96 -11.71 7.17
CA GLN A 110 -4.36 -12.83 7.90
C GLN A 110 -3.48 -13.70 7.01
N ASN A 111 -3.95 -14.01 5.79
CA ASN A 111 -3.16 -14.77 4.82
C ASN A 111 -1.88 -14.01 4.43
N CYS A 112 -1.98 -12.71 4.16
CA CYS A 112 -0.80 -11.88 3.88
C CYS A 112 0.18 -11.87 5.06
N PHE A 113 -0.33 -11.76 6.29
CA PHE A 113 0.51 -11.77 7.50
C PHE A 113 1.20 -13.13 7.72
N SER A 114 0.53 -14.24 7.42
CA SER A 114 1.16 -15.57 7.45
C SER A 114 2.31 -15.64 6.45
N GLN A 115 2.07 -15.29 5.20
CA GLN A 115 3.09 -15.31 4.13
C GLN A 115 4.30 -14.42 4.46
N ILE A 116 4.05 -13.22 4.99
CA ILE A 116 5.14 -12.30 5.38
C ILE A 116 5.89 -12.87 6.59
N HIS A 117 5.22 -13.54 7.53
CA HIS A 117 5.86 -14.14 8.69
C HIS A 117 6.75 -15.32 8.31
N ASP A 118 6.28 -16.19 7.42
CA ASP A 118 7.04 -17.36 6.97
C ASP A 118 8.31 -16.97 6.19
N ALA A 119 8.30 -15.77 5.61
CA ALA A 119 9.39 -15.20 4.85
C ALA A 119 10.01 -13.92 5.48
N ASP A 120 9.87 -13.69 6.79
CA ASP A 120 10.27 -12.45 7.45
C ASP A 120 11.78 -12.17 7.39
N HIS A 121 12.59 -13.22 7.26
CA HIS A 121 14.04 -13.15 7.04
C HIS A 121 14.40 -12.46 5.69
N LEU A 122 13.47 -12.35 4.75
CA LEU A 122 13.65 -11.66 3.46
C LEU A 122 13.34 -10.17 3.53
N LEU A 123 12.70 -9.70 4.61
CA LEU A 123 12.31 -8.30 4.76
C LEU A 123 13.51 -7.37 4.87
N GLN A 124 13.43 -6.22 4.20
CA GLN A 124 14.49 -5.22 4.17
C GLN A 124 13.99 -3.83 4.61
N GLY A 125 14.91 -3.01 5.05
CA GLY A 125 14.69 -1.58 5.25
C GLY A 125 13.60 -1.23 6.27
N LYS A 126 12.63 -0.43 5.86
CA LYS A 126 11.53 0.04 6.72
C LYS A 126 10.59 -1.10 7.10
N ALA A 127 10.25 -1.96 6.14
CA ALA A 127 9.33 -3.09 6.37
C ALA A 127 9.88 -4.05 7.44
N SER A 128 11.15 -4.43 7.39
CA SER A 128 11.80 -5.28 8.40
C SER A 128 11.68 -4.69 9.82
N ARG A 129 11.91 -3.38 9.96
CA ARG A 129 11.83 -2.71 11.27
C ARG A 129 10.41 -2.56 11.80
N MET A 130 9.44 -2.42 10.90
CA MET A 130 8.04 -2.20 11.27
C MET A 130 7.26 -3.50 11.47
N TRP A 131 7.67 -4.57 10.83
CA TRP A 131 6.96 -5.85 10.79
C TRP A 131 6.58 -6.40 12.17
N PRO A 132 7.48 -6.45 13.18
CA PRO A 132 7.11 -6.95 14.50
C PRO A 132 5.93 -6.20 15.12
N PHE A 133 5.89 -4.87 14.97
CA PHE A 133 4.81 -4.02 15.49
C PHE A 133 3.53 -4.15 14.65
N MET A 134 3.66 -4.17 13.33
CA MET A 134 2.52 -4.36 12.43
C MET A 134 1.78 -5.65 12.74
N ARG A 135 2.53 -6.72 13.01
CA ARG A 135 1.99 -8.03 13.34
C ARG A 135 1.34 -8.04 14.74
N SER A 136 2.05 -7.56 15.77
CA SER A 136 1.56 -7.62 17.15
C SER A 136 0.35 -6.74 17.40
N GLU A 137 0.25 -5.60 16.71
CA GLU A 137 -0.82 -4.62 16.86
C GLU A 137 -1.88 -4.72 15.75
N ASN A 138 -1.74 -5.67 14.83
CA ASN A 138 -2.64 -5.89 13.68
C ASN A 138 -2.93 -4.59 12.88
N TRP A 139 -1.88 -3.83 12.57
CA TRP A 139 -2.01 -2.48 12.00
C TRP A 139 -2.87 -2.40 10.76
N LEU A 140 -2.78 -3.40 9.86
CA LEU A 140 -3.55 -3.36 8.63
C LEU A 140 -5.05 -3.41 8.91
N MET A 141 -5.50 -4.14 9.92
CA MET A 141 -6.92 -4.17 10.32
C MET A 141 -7.34 -2.88 11.05
N ASP A 142 -6.42 -2.24 11.77
CA ASP A 142 -6.72 -0.98 12.47
C ASP A 142 -7.13 0.16 11.51
N TYR A 143 -6.73 0.05 10.24
CA TYR A 143 -7.11 1.01 9.18
C TYR A 143 -8.57 0.88 8.70
N GLU A 144 -9.34 -0.05 9.23
CA GLU A 144 -10.80 -0.14 8.99
C GLU A 144 -11.54 1.12 9.47
N HIS A 145 -10.99 1.79 10.49
CA HIS A 145 -11.61 2.97 11.09
C HIS A 145 -10.76 4.24 10.89
N LEU A 146 -11.45 5.38 10.72
CA LEU A 146 -10.77 6.68 10.64
C LEU A 146 -9.88 6.94 11.87
N SER A 147 -10.28 6.43 13.05
CA SER A 147 -9.46 6.49 14.27
C SER A 147 -8.14 5.75 14.14
N GLY A 148 -8.07 4.66 13.39
CA GLY A 148 -6.84 3.90 13.14
C GLY A 148 -5.82 4.70 12.36
N ILE A 149 -6.23 5.29 11.21
CA ILE A 149 -5.30 6.14 10.45
C ILE A 149 -4.92 7.42 11.21
N LYS A 150 -5.79 7.96 12.07
CA LYS A 150 -5.44 9.06 13.00
C LYS A 150 -4.33 8.64 13.97
N ARG A 151 -4.42 7.44 14.55
CA ARG A 151 -3.37 6.88 15.41
C ARG A 151 -2.05 6.70 14.64
N ALA A 152 -2.10 6.13 13.43
CA ALA A 152 -0.93 5.96 12.58
C ALA A 152 -0.27 7.30 12.25
N ALA A 153 -1.03 8.29 11.81
CA ALA A 153 -0.56 9.64 11.51
C ALA A 153 0.09 10.31 12.73
N THR A 154 -0.55 10.19 13.91
CA THR A 154 -0.01 10.69 15.19
C THR A 154 1.31 9.99 15.55
N GLY A 155 1.37 8.68 15.41
CA GLY A 155 2.59 7.90 15.64
C GLY A 155 3.75 8.31 14.73
N MET A 156 3.48 8.51 13.43
CA MET A 156 4.47 9.03 12.48
C MET A 156 4.95 10.43 12.84
N SER A 157 4.04 11.31 13.26
CA SER A 157 4.33 12.71 13.62
C SER A 157 5.27 12.85 14.80
N ARG A 158 5.27 11.88 15.72
CA ARG A 158 6.18 11.86 16.88
C ARG A 158 7.61 11.51 16.52
N ARG A 159 7.82 10.84 15.38
CA ARG A 159 9.15 10.32 14.97
C ARG A 159 10.01 11.38 14.28
N HIS A 160 9.39 12.37 13.61
CA HIS A 160 10.13 13.38 12.88
C HIS A 160 9.37 14.72 12.78
N PRO A 161 10.01 15.86 13.10
CA PRO A 161 9.36 17.18 13.06
C PRO A 161 8.70 17.54 11.73
N ALA A 162 9.30 17.15 10.59
CA ALA A 162 8.75 17.40 9.26
C ALA A 162 7.41 16.70 8.99
N ILE A 163 7.05 15.68 9.81
CA ILE A 163 5.81 14.91 9.67
C ILE A 163 4.72 15.42 10.64
N LYS A 164 5.02 16.37 11.53
CA LYS A 164 4.02 16.95 12.45
C LYS A 164 2.73 17.41 11.77
N PRO A 165 2.75 18.06 10.59
CA PRO A 165 1.52 18.48 9.91
C PRO A 165 0.55 17.32 9.63
N LEU A 166 1.05 16.11 9.38
CA LEU A 166 0.22 14.92 9.14
C LEU A 166 -0.68 14.60 10.32
N GLY A 167 -0.12 14.59 11.54
CA GLY A 167 -0.89 14.31 12.75
C GLY A 167 -1.93 15.39 13.04
N VAL A 168 -1.57 16.66 12.85
CA VAL A 168 -2.50 17.79 13.01
C VAL A 168 -3.66 17.66 12.02
N PHE A 169 -3.36 17.40 10.75
CA PHE A 169 -4.34 17.21 9.69
C PHE A 169 -5.34 16.10 10.03
N PHE A 170 -4.86 14.89 10.33
CA PHE A 170 -5.76 13.78 10.62
C PHE A 170 -6.54 13.96 11.93
N ASN A 171 -5.97 14.56 12.95
CA ASN A 171 -6.69 14.80 14.20
C ASN A 171 -7.88 15.77 14.03
N GLY A 172 -7.75 16.76 13.16
CA GLY A 172 -8.83 17.68 12.81
C GLY A 172 -9.83 17.16 11.78
N LEU A 173 -9.56 16.01 11.14
CA LEU A 173 -10.37 15.50 10.04
C LEU A 173 -11.62 14.77 10.53
N SER A 174 -12.74 14.96 9.84
CA SER A 174 -13.97 14.20 10.02
C SER A 174 -14.44 13.57 8.72
N GLU A 175 -15.24 12.49 8.80
CA GLU A 175 -15.92 11.95 7.63
C GLU A 175 -16.85 13.01 7.04
N GLY A 176 -16.82 13.16 5.72
CA GLY A 176 -17.60 14.18 5.02
C GLY A 176 -16.91 15.55 4.89
N ASP A 177 -15.77 15.79 5.54
CA ASP A 177 -14.98 16.99 5.30
C ASP A 177 -14.49 17.05 3.85
N TYR A 178 -14.25 18.26 3.34
CA TYR A 178 -13.80 18.49 1.96
C TYR A 178 -12.56 17.65 1.59
N ASN A 179 -11.55 17.61 2.46
CA ASN A 179 -10.34 16.81 2.23
C ASN A 179 -10.64 15.30 2.24
N TYR A 180 -11.52 14.85 3.12
CA TYR A 180 -11.97 13.45 3.17
C TYR A 180 -12.67 13.05 1.87
N LEU A 181 -13.65 13.86 1.43
CA LEU A 181 -14.42 13.61 0.20
C LEU A 181 -13.53 13.64 -1.06
N ALA A 182 -12.57 14.56 -1.11
CA ALA A 182 -11.61 14.63 -2.22
C ALA A 182 -10.73 13.35 -2.29
N ALA A 183 -10.27 12.86 -1.14
CA ALA A 183 -9.48 11.63 -1.06
C ALA A 183 -10.34 10.38 -1.38
N GLU A 184 -11.60 10.35 -0.95
CA GLU A 184 -12.55 9.28 -1.26
C GLU A 184 -12.84 9.19 -2.76
N GLN A 185 -13.14 10.34 -3.39
CA GLN A 185 -13.37 10.41 -4.83
C GLN A 185 -12.13 9.98 -5.63
N TRP A 186 -10.95 10.42 -5.18
CA TRP A 186 -9.70 9.95 -5.76
C TRP A 186 -9.60 8.43 -5.69
N PHE A 187 -9.78 7.84 -4.52
CA PHE A 187 -9.66 6.40 -4.34
C PHE A 187 -10.62 5.63 -5.26
N LEU A 188 -11.89 6.02 -5.28
CA LEU A 188 -12.91 5.33 -6.06
C LEU A 188 -12.66 5.37 -7.58
N SER A 189 -12.01 6.42 -8.08
CA SER A 189 -11.66 6.55 -9.50
C SER A 189 -10.30 5.93 -9.83
N PHE A 190 -9.31 6.12 -8.97
CA PHE A 190 -7.93 5.73 -9.20
C PHE A 190 -7.65 4.25 -8.94
N TYR A 191 -8.18 3.70 -7.84
CA TYR A 191 -7.79 2.38 -7.36
C TYR A 191 -8.08 1.25 -8.36
N PRO A 192 -9.22 1.21 -9.05
CA PRO A 192 -9.47 0.22 -10.10
C PRO A 192 -8.45 0.29 -11.26
N GLU A 193 -8.02 1.50 -11.62
CA GLU A 193 -7.01 1.69 -12.66
C GLU A 193 -5.64 1.19 -12.19
N LEU A 194 -5.28 1.44 -10.93
CA LEU A 194 -4.05 0.93 -10.33
C LEU A 194 -4.03 -0.60 -10.33
N VAL A 195 -5.09 -1.27 -9.88
CA VAL A 195 -5.16 -2.74 -9.86
C VAL A 195 -5.00 -3.30 -11.27
N LYS A 196 -5.75 -2.76 -12.25
CA LYS A 196 -5.65 -3.18 -13.66
C LYS A 196 -4.23 -2.98 -14.22
N ALA A 197 -3.61 -1.85 -13.94
CA ALA A 197 -2.25 -1.55 -14.39
C ALA A 197 -1.21 -2.47 -13.73
N SER A 198 -1.37 -2.78 -12.45
CA SER A 198 -0.50 -3.71 -11.72
C SER A 198 -0.62 -5.14 -12.24
N THR A 199 -1.84 -5.61 -12.52
CA THR A 199 -2.06 -6.92 -13.13
C THR A 199 -1.38 -7.01 -14.49
N LYS A 200 -1.59 -6.00 -15.35
CA LYS A 200 -0.93 -5.94 -16.66
C LYS A 200 0.59 -5.88 -16.54
N PHE A 201 1.13 -5.13 -15.58
CA PHE A 201 2.58 -5.08 -15.32
C PHE A 201 3.15 -6.48 -15.04
N VAL A 202 2.46 -7.27 -14.20
CA VAL A 202 2.87 -8.63 -13.86
C VAL A 202 2.79 -9.57 -15.08
N GLU A 203 1.69 -9.49 -15.84
CA GLU A 203 1.49 -10.31 -17.06
C GLU A 203 2.54 -10.03 -18.15
N ASP A 204 2.86 -8.76 -18.37
CA ASP A 204 3.81 -8.31 -19.40
C ASP A 204 5.29 -8.39 -18.93
N HIS A 205 5.52 -8.74 -17.66
CA HIS A 205 6.87 -8.73 -17.08
C HIS A 205 7.77 -9.77 -17.77
N PRO A 206 9.02 -9.42 -18.18
CA PRO A 206 9.92 -10.35 -18.89
C PRO A 206 10.14 -11.67 -18.15
N LEU A 207 10.10 -11.67 -16.83
CA LEU A 207 10.31 -12.86 -15.99
C LEU A 207 9.01 -13.63 -15.69
N ALA A 208 7.86 -13.21 -16.18
CA ALA A 208 6.58 -13.89 -15.90
C ALA A 208 6.59 -15.38 -16.26
N LYS A 209 7.29 -15.73 -17.37
CA LYS A 209 7.43 -17.12 -17.83
C LYS A 209 8.43 -17.95 -16.99
N SER A 210 9.27 -17.32 -16.20
CA SER A 210 10.29 -17.97 -15.36
C SER A 210 9.80 -18.26 -13.94
N ILE A 211 8.58 -17.78 -13.59
CA ILE A 211 7.99 -17.92 -12.28
C ILE A 211 7.02 -19.09 -12.30
N SER A 212 7.09 -19.93 -11.27
CA SER A 212 6.12 -21.02 -11.06
C SER A 212 4.86 -20.44 -10.44
N TRP A 213 3.85 -20.22 -11.26
CA TRP A 213 2.53 -19.80 -10.80
C TRP A 213 1.79 -21.00 -10.16
N LEU A 214 1.42 -20.88 -8.89
CA LEU A 214 0.68 -21.90 -8.14
C LEU A 214 -0.80 -21.92 -8.55
#